data_ec908591613e2c25f18bcfcf01df4f79
#
_entry.id   ec908591613e2c25f18bcfcf01df4f79
#
_cell.length_a   1.000
_cell.length_b   1.000
_cell.length_c   1.000
_cell.angle_alpha   90.00
_cell.angle_beta   90.00
_cell.angle_gamma   90.00
#
_symmetry.space_group_name_H-M   'P 1'
#
loop_
_entity.id
_entity.type
_entity.pdbx_description
1 polymer ?
#
loop_
_entity_poly.entity_id
_entity_poly.type
_entity_poly.pdbx_seq_one_letter_code
_entity_poly.pdbx_strand_id
1 'polypeptide(L)'
;MMARAIIKPAGLALLLLLSTQQVAKAQFLDGFGHFQKGEFCEAREAWLDDEPDGDSSSAFGIAETYSRGLCVKEDQIKASRWYLTAALRGFSRGRAEIGIRYAYGKGVEPSAYKSYVWLSIARLTAAKWETDYRENLVVNINLMRRALTAAELSKAEKVIAQYRQTYRMPREFEIL
;
A
#
# COMPACT_ATOMS: atom_id res chain seq x y z
N MET A 1 -9.37 42.97 -31.31
CA MET A 1 -8.99 42.94 -29.87
C MET A 1 -9.08 41.49 -29.39
N MET A 2 -7.95 40.77 -29.26
CA MET A 2 -7.92 39.39 -28.74
C MET A 2 -7.78 39.44 -27.24
N ALA A 3 -8.80 38.96 -26.50
CA ALA A 3 -8.74 38.84 -25.06
C ALA A 3 -7.76 37.71 -24.68
N ARG A 4 -6.63 38.06 -24.07
CA ARG A 4 -5.74 37.08 -23.43
C ARG A 4 -6.41 36.55 -22.17
N ALA A 5 -6.81 35.27 -22.19
CA ALA A 5 -7.29 34.61 -20.99
C ALA A 5 -6.14 34.48 -19.98
N ILE A 6 -6.21 35.21 -18.88
CA ILE A 6 -5.26 35.10 -17.77
C ILE A 6 -5.66 33.87 -16.96
N ILE A 7 -4.94 32.76 -17.14
CA ILE A 7 -5.11 31.57 -16.30
C ILE A 7 -4.58 31.91 -14.91
N LYS A 8 -5.45 31.90 -13.90
CA LYS A 8 -5.05 32.13 -12.50
C LYS A 8 -4.09 31.04 -12.03
N PRO A 9 -3.09 31.36 -11.19
CA PRO A 9 -2.05 30.39 -10.76
C PRO A 9 -2.62 29.12 -10.09
N ALA A 10 -3.77 29.22 -9.43
CA ALA A 10 -4.46 28.06 -8.86
C ALA A 10 -4.97 27.06 -9.93
N GLY A 11 -5.35 27.54 -11.12
CA GLY A 11 -5.78 26.67 -12.23
C GLY A 11 -4.61 25.92 -12.87
N LEU A 12 -3.44 26.55 -12.92
CA LEU A 12 -2.22 25.92 -13.46
C LEU A 12 -1.71 24.81 -12.53
N ALA A 13 -1.72 25.02 -11.22
CA ALA A 13 -1.35 24.01 -10.22
C ALA A 13 -2.27 22.79 -10.26
N LEU A 14 -3.59 23.00 -10.43
CA LEU A 14 -4.55 21.90 -10.54
C LEU A 14 -4.35 21.08 -11.83
N LEU A 15 -4.06 21.74 -12.95
CA LEU A 15 -3.78 21.04 -14.22
C LEU A 15 -2.48 20.22 -14.14
N LEU A 16 -1.44 20.71 -13.47
CA LEU A 16 -0.20 19.98 -13.27
C LEU A 16 -0.40 18.75 -12.37
N LEU A 17 -1.17 18.87 -11.29
CA LEU A 17 -1.50 17.73 -10.42
C LEU A 17 -2.30 16.64 -11.15
N LEU A 18 -3.25 17.02 -12.00
CA LEU A 18 -4.02 16.07 -12.81
C LEU A 18 -3.13 15.33 -13.83
N SER A 19 -2.15 16.02 -14.43
CA SER A 19 -1.23 15.40 -15.39
C SER A 19 -0.29 14.39 -14.73
N THR A 20 0.23 14.67 -13.55
CA THR A 20 1.12 13.72 -12.82
C THR A 20 0.39 12.45 -12.39
N GLN A 21 -0.86 12.55 -11.92
CA GLN A 21 -1.65 11.37 -11.57
C GLN A 21 -2.00 10.49 -12.78
N GLN A 22 -2.20 11.10 -13.95
CA GLN A 22 -2.47 10.35 -15.18
C GLN A 22 -1.21 9.60 -15.66
N VAL A 23 -0.03 10.20 -15.54
CA VAL A 23 1.25 9.57 -15.88
C VAL A 23 1.52 8.38 -14.98
N ALA A 24 1.44 8.53 -13.66
CA ALA A 24 1.65 7.44 -12.70
C ALA A 24 0.72 6.24 -12.93
N LYS A 25 -0.56 6.51 -13.21
CA LYS A 25 -1.52 5.45 -13.54
C LYS A 25 -1.18 4.74 -14.86
N ALA A 26 -0.68 5.45 -15.86
CA ALA A 26 -0.28 4.86 -17.12
C ALA A 26 0.93 3.93 -16.95
N GLN A 27 1.92 4.33 -16.18
CA GLN A 27 3.13 3.54 -15.88
C GLN A 27 2.80 2.28 -15.08
N PHE A 28 1.91 2.37 -14.08
CA PHE A 28 1.43 1.18 -13.37
C PHE A 28 0.77 0.18 -14.33
N LEU A 29 -0.09 0.64 -15.24
CA LEU A 29 -0.77 -0.22 -16.21
C LEU A 29 0.18 -0.86 -17.19
N ASP A 30 1.24 -0.17 -17.60
CA ASP A 30 2.30 -0.71 -18.47
C ASP A 30 3.04 -1.84 -17.78
N GLY A 31 3.57 -1.61 -16.57
CA GLY A 31 4.20 -2.65 -15.76
C GLY A 31 3.27 -3.84 -15.45
N PHE A 32 1.98 -3.59 -15.21
CA PHE A 32 1.00 -4.65 -15.00
C PHE A 32 0.76 -5.46 -16.27
N GLY A 33 0.78 -4.83 -17.46
CA GLY A 33 0.71 -5.50 -18.75
C GLY A 33 1.87 -6.47 -18.99
N HIS A 34 3.10 -6.06 -18.69
CA HIS A 34 4.28 -6.92 -18.71
C HIS A 34 4.16 -8.07 -17.69
N PHE A 35 3.73 -7.76 -16.47
CA PHE A 35 3.57 -8.78 -15.42
C PHE A 35 2.60 -9.90 -15.81
N GLN A 36 1.48 -9.55 -16.45
CA GLN A 36 0.50 -10.54 -16.95
C GLN A 36 1.06 -11.47 -18.04
N LYS A 37 2.03 -11.00 -18.82
CA LYS A 37 2.72 -11.79 -19.84
C LYS A 37 3.87 -12.63 -19.30
N GLY A 38 4.23 -12.47 -18.00
CA GLY A 38 5.39 -13.11 -17.39
C GLY A 38 6.71 -12.37 -17.64
N GLU A 39 6.68 -11.19 -18.22
CA GLU A 39 7.82 -10.30 -18.48
C GLU A 39 8.14 -9.52 -17.18
N PHE A 40 8.66 -10.24 -16.18
CA PHE A 40 8.75 -9.70 -14.82
C PHE A 40 9.85 -8.64 -14.65
N CYS A 41 10.89 -8.69 -15.47
CA CYS A 41 11.95 -7.69 -15.44
C CYS A 41 11.46 -6.36 -15.99
N GLU A 42 10.79 -6.39 -17.13
CA GLU A 42 10.19 -5.25 -17.78
C GLU A 42 9.11 -4.62 -16.89
N ALA A 43 8.27 -5.46 -16.29
CA ALA A 43 7.27 -5.00 -15.33
C ALA A 43 7.91 -4.24 -14.17
N ARG A 44 8.99 -4.81 -13.60
CA ARG A 44 9.72 -4.21 -12.48
C ARG A 44 10.38 -2.90 -12.87
N GLU A 45 11.00 -2.81 -14.05
CA GLU A 45 11.63 -1.58 -14.55
C GLU A 45 10.58 -0.47 -14.72
N ALA A 46 9.45 -0.77 -15.38
CA ALA A 46 8.36 0.19 -15.54
C ALA A 46 7.84 0.73 -14.20
N TRP A 47 7.73 -0.12 -13.17
CA TRP A 47 7.30 0.31 -11.84
C TRP A 47 8.38 1.09 -11.08
N LEU A 48 9.68 0.82 -11.31
CA LEU A 48 10.77 1.57 -10.70
C LEU A 48 10.95 2.95 -11.30
N ASP A 49 10.68 3.11 -12.60
CA ASP A 49 10.72 4.41 -13.27
C ASP A 49 9.65 5.37 -12.73
N ASP A 50 8.60 4.82 -12.11
CA ASP A 50 7.55 5.57 -11.42
C ASP A 50 7.97 6.08 -10.02
N GLU A 51 9.10 5.63 -9.48
CA GLU A 51 9.68 6.13 -8.23
C GLU A 51 10.54 7.41 -8.50
N PRO A 52 10.56 8.43 -7.60
CA PRO A 52 10.09 8.46 -6.21
C PRO A 52 8.62 8.92 -6.03
N ASP A 53 7.97 9.41 -7.07
CA ASP A 53 6.60 9.97 -6.99
C ASP A 53 5.52 8.89 -7.21
N GLY A 54 5.95 7.64 -7.20
CA GLY A 54 5.24 6.49 -7.69
C GLY A 54 3.90 6.17 -7.05
N ASP A 55 3.06 5.59 -7.87
CA ASP A 55 1.77 5.04 -7.48
C ASP A 55 1.94 3.93 -6.41
N SER A 56 0.99 3.89 -5.51
CA SER A 56 0.93 2.87 -4.45
C SER A 56 0.86 1.44 -4.99
N SER A 57 0.30 1.25 -6.19
CA SER A 57 0.20 -0.04 -6.87
C SER A 57 1.53 -0.47 -7.48
N SER A 58 2.34 0.46 -8.00
CA SER A 58 3.70 0.20 -8.50
C SER A 58 4.60 -0.29 -7.37
N ALA A 59 4.55 0.36 -6.19
CA ALA A 59 5.26 -0.11 -5.01
C ALA A 59 4.84 -1.53 -4.59
N PHE A 60 3.55 -1.87 -4.71
CA PHE A 60 3.07 -3.23 -4.47
C PHE A 60 3.61 -4.22 -5.50
N GLY A 61 3.62 -3.85 -6.79
CA GLY A 61 4.19 -4.67 -7.86
C GLY A 61 5.67 -4.99 -7.63
N ILE A 62 6.48 -3.98 -7.27
CA ILE A 62 7.89 -4.17 -6.91
C ILE A 62 8.02 -5.12 -5.71
N ALA A 63 7.16 -4.99 -4.68
CA ALA A 63 7.15 -5.90 -3.54
C ALA A 63 6.93 -7.36 -3.94
N GLU A 64 6.01 -7.62 -4.89
CA GLU A 64 5.74 -8.95 -5.44
C GLU A 64 6.98 -9.55 -6.10
N THR A 65 7.75 -8.75 -6.85
CA THR A 65 8.99 -9.25 -7.50
C THR A 65 10.00 -9.75 -6.48
N TYR A 66 10.22 -9.01 -5.38
CA TYR A 66 11.09 -9.45 -4.29
C TYR A 66 10.51 -10.61 -3.49
N SER A 67 9.21 -10.61 -3.22
CA SER A 67 8.54 -11.63 -2.42
C SER A 67 8.56 -13.01 -3.07
N ARG A 68 8.52 -13.06 -4.40
CA ARG A 68 8.43 -14.29 -5.19
C ARG A 68 9.69 -14.61 -5.98
N GLY A 69 10.73 -13.78 -5.90
CA GLY A 69 11.96 -13.97 -6.66
C GLY A 69 11.76 -13.83 -8.17
N LEU A 70 10.87 -12.91 -8.60
CA LEU A 70 10.59 -12.66 -10.02
C LEU A 70 11.54 -11.62 -10.57
N CYS A 71 12.38 -11.97 -11.55
CA CYS A 71 13.47 -11.14 -12.11
C CYS A 71 14.61 -10.81 -11.13
N VAL A 72 14.39 -10.93 -9.83
CA VAL A 72 15.39 -10.68 -8.79
C VAL A 72 15.43 -11.84 -7.82
N LYS A 73 16.54 -11.98 -7.08
CA LYS A 73 16.62 -12.96 -5.99
C LYS A 73 15.54 -12.62 -4.95
N GLU A 74 14.85 -13.65 -4.46
CA GLU A 74 13.90 -13.51 -3.37
C GLU A 74 14.54 -12.82 -2.16
N ASP A 75 13.83 -11.80 -1.64
CA ASP A 75 14.28 -11.02 -0.49
C ASP A 75 13.04 -10.53 0.30
N GLN A 76 12.71 -11.26 1.34
CA GLN A 76 11.51 -11.00 2.14
C GLN A 76 11.60 -9.68 2.92
N ILE A 77 12.81 -9.21 3.26
CA ILE A 77 13.01 -7.92 3.94
C ILE A 77 12.72 -6.78 2.97
N LYS A 78 13.28 -6.83 1.76
CA LYS A 78 12.98 -5.84 0.72
C LYS A 78 11.52 -5.85 0.33
N ALA A 79 10.92 -7.04 0.15
CA ALA A 79 9.49 -7.18 -0.10
C ALA A 79 8.65 -6.47 0.97
N SER A 80 8.96 -6.70 2.26
CA SER A 80 8.23 -6.05 3.36
C SER A 80 8.37 -4.52 3.35
N ARG A 81 9.54 -3.99 3.02
CA ARG A 81 9.73 -2.54 2.86
C ARG A 81 8.85 -1.96 1.76
N TRP A 82 8.80 -2.62 0.61
CA TRP A 82 7.98 -2.18 -0.51
C TRP A 82 6.47 -2.32 -0.24
N TYR A 83 6.03 -3.41 0.43
CA TYR A 83 4.64 -3.52 0.88
C TYR A 83 4.28 -2.43 1.90
N LEU A 84 5.19 -2.08 2.81
CA LEU A 84 4.98 -0.96 3.73
C LEU A 84 4.85 0.36 2.97
N THR A 85 5.71 0.61 1.97
CA THR A 85 5.60 1.79 1.10
C THR A 85 4.22 1.85 0.42
N ALA A 86 3.76 0.76 -0.20
CA ALA A 86 2.44 0.68 -0.80
C ALA A 86 1.31 0.96 0.22
N ALA A 87 1.44 0.39 1.43
CA ALA A 87 0.48 0.56 2.51
C ALA A 87 0.36 2.02 2.98
N LEU A 88 1.50 2.68 3.17
CA LEU A 88 1.58 4.09 3.59
C LEU A 88 1.05 5.04 2.51
N ARG A 89 1.29 4.73 1.24
CA ARG A 89 0.73 5.45 0.09
C ARG A 89 -0.76 5.18 -0.15
N GLY A 90 -1.38 4.31 0.64
CA GLY A 90 -2.84 4.13 0.63
C GLY A 90 -3.35 2.86 -0.02
N PHE A 91 -2.50 1.98 -0.54
CA PHE A 91 -2.94 0.75 -1.20
C PHE A 91 -3.47 -0.27 -0.20
N SER A 92 -4.75 -0.60 -0.31
CA SER A 92 -5.43 -1.49 0.64
C SER A 92 -4.80 -2.89 0.70
N ARG A 93 -4.42 -3.46 -0.46
CA ARG A 93 -3.75 -4.77 -0.52
C ARG A 93 -2.34 -4.71 0.08
N GLY A 94 -1.61 -3.59 -0.10
CA GLY A 94 -0.33 -3.36 0.57
C GLY A 94 -0.45 -3.36 2.09
N ARG A 95 -1.52 -2.76 2.62
CA ARG A 95 -1.85 -2.79 4.06
C ARG A 95 -2.14 -4.19 4.56
N ALA A 96 -2.87 -4.99 3.77
CA ALA A 96 -3.14 -6.39 4.14
C ALA A 96 -1.85 -7.21 4.13
N GLU A 97 -1.04 -7.08 3.09
CA GLU A 97 0.22 -7.83 2.98
C GLU A 97 1.18 -7.51 4.11
N ILE A 98 1.39 -6.23 4.43
CA ILE A 98 2.26 -5.89 5.57
C ILE A 98 1.68 -6.39 6.90
N GLY A 99 0.35 -6.38 7.05
CA GLY A 99 -0.34 -6.96 8.19
C GLY A 99 -0.09 -8.47 8.32
N ILE A 100 -0.20 -9.20 7.22
CA ILE A 100 0.09 -10.64 7.14
C ILE A 100 1.58 -10.91 7.44
N ARG A 101 2.48 -10.08 6.95
CA ARG A 101 3.92 -10.22 7.22
C ARG A 101 4.25 -10.06 8.69
N TYR A 102 3.61 -9.12 9.39
CA TYR A 102 3.70 -9.01 10.85
C TYR A 102 3.09 -10.19 11.60
N ALA A 103 2.05 -10.83 11.07
CA ALA A 103 1.48 -12.03 11.68
C ALA A 103 2.46 -13.22 11.66
N TYR A 104 3.21 -13.38 10.57
CA TYR A 104 4.04 -14.56 10.33
C TYR A 104 5.56 -14.30 10.38
N GLY A 105 6.01 -13.09 10.65
CA GLY A 105 7.43 -12.74 10.70
C GLY A 105 8.13 -12.78 9.33
N LYS A 106 7.42 -12.52 8.24
CA LYS A 106 7.99 -12.57 6.89
C LYS A 106 8.77 -11.29 6.56
N GLY A 107 10.08 -11.31 6.79
CA GLY A 107 10.96 -10.15 6.55
C GLY A 107 10.75 -8.98 7.51
N VAL A 108 10.04 -9.21 8.61
CA VAL A 108 9.80 -8.28 9.71
C VAL A 108 9.73 -9.07 11.03
N GLU A 109 9.99 -8.41 12.15
CA GLU A 109 9.73 -9.00 13.46
C GLU A 109 8.22 -9.25 13.65
N PRO A 110 7.79 -10.45 14.08
CA PRO A 110 6.38 -10.76 14.27
C PRO A 110 5.74 -9.85 15.32
N SER A 111 4.52 -9.39 15.02
CA SER A 111 3.77 -8.52 15.93
C SER A 111 2.26 -8.66 15.70
N ALA A 112 1.57 -9.33 16.60
CA ALA A 112 0.11 -9.42 16.57
C ALA A 112 -0.54 -8.04 16.62
N TYR A 113 0.05 -7.10 17.38
CA TYR A 113 -0.43 -5.71 17.49
C TYR A 113 -0.35 -4.97 16.16
N LYS A 114 0.84 -4.93 15.51
CA LYS A 114 1.00 -4.28 14.21
C LYS A 114 0.14 -4.97 13.14
N SER A 115 0.09 -6.30 13.15
CA SER A 115 -0.75 -7.09 12.23
C SER A 115 -2.23 -6.71 12.37
N TYR A 116 -2.77 -6.73 13.60
CA TYR A 116 -4.17 -6.37 13.86
C TYR A 116 -4.52 -4.98 13.34
N VAL A 117 -3.67 -3.98 13.60
CA VAL A 117 -3.89 -2.60 13.16
C VAL A 117 -3.90 -2.52 11.63
N TRP A 118 -2.86 -3.06 10.96
CA TRP A 118 -2.76 -3.00 9.50
C TRP A 118 -3.90 -3.72 8.78
N LEU A 119 -4.26 -4.93 9.23
CA LEU A 119 -5.37 -5.69 8.66
C LEU A 119 -6.72 -4.98 8.86
N SER A 120 -6.92 -4.37 10.02
CA SER A 120 -8.14 -3.60 10.31
C SER A 120 -8.26 -2.38 9.41
N ILE A 121 -7.15 -1.66 9.19
CA ILE A 121 -7.12 -0.50 8.28
C ILE A 121 -7.27 -0.96 6.82
N ALA A 122 -6.66 -2.07 6.41
CA ALA A 122 -6.89 -2.66 5.09
C ALA A 122 -8.37 -2.91 4.84
N ARG A 123 -9.07 -3.54 5.81
CA ARG A 123 -10.51 -3.79 5.72
C ARG A 123 -11.35 -2.52 5.64
N LEU A 124 -10.97 -1.47 6.37
CA LEU A 124 -11.65 -0.17 6.32
C LEU A 124 -11.53 0.52 4.97
N THR A 125 -10.39 0.34 4.29
CA THR A 125 -10.05 1.03 3.05
C THR A 125 -10.25 0.19 1.79
N ALA A 126 -10.53 -1.10 1.93
CA ALA A 126 -10.94 -1.97 0.83
C ALA A 126 -12.26 -1.51 0.23
N ALA A 127 -12.39 -1.62 -1.07
CA ALA A 127 -13.60 -1.26 -1.78
C ALA A 127 -14.80 -2.09 -1.30
N LYS A 128 -15.98 -1.47 -1.28
CA LYS A 128 -17.18 -2.14 -0.73
C LYS A 128 -17.58 -3.38 -1.52
N TRP A 129 -17.29 -3.42 -2.80
CA TRP A 129 -17.59 -4.56 -3.69
C TRP A 129 -16.59 -5.72 -3.58
N GLU A 130 -15.45 -5.54 -2.92
CA GLU A 130 -14.47 -6.60 -2.67
C GLU A 130 -14.89 -7.44 -1.45
N THR A 131 -16.06 -8.07 -1.50
CA THR A 131 -16.67 -8.78 -0.36
C THR A 131 -15.80 -9.92 0.14
N ASP A 132 -15.40 -10.84 -0.73
CA ASP A 132 -14.58 -12.01 -0.38
C ASP A 132 -13.23 -11.60 0.21
N TYR A 133 -12.58 -10.57 -0.37
CA TYR A 133 -11.34 -10.03 0.17
C TYR A 133 -11.53 -9.46 1.58
N ARG A 134 -12.62 -8.70 1.80
CA ARG A 134 -12.95 -8.11 3.11
C ARG A 134 -13.28 -9.18 4.15
N GLU A 135 -13.93 -10.28 3.76
CA GLU A 135 -14.25 -11.41 4.63
C GLU A 135 -13.00 -12.18 5.03
N ASN A 136 -12.09 -12.43 4.09
CA ASN A 136 -10.79 -13.04 4.37
C ASN A 136 -9.95 -12.22 5.36
N LEU A 137 -10.01 -10.89 5.29
CA LEU A 137 -9.37 -10.01 6.27
C LEU A 137 -9.97 -10.19 7.67
N VAL A 138 -11.29 -10.41 7.80
CA VAL A 138 -11.95 -10.62 9.10
C VAL A 138 -11.41 -11.84 9.82
N VAL A 139 -11.14 -12.93 9.10
CA VAL A 139 -10.56 -14.16 9.69
C VAL A 139 -9.21 -13.85 10.34
N ASN A 140 -8.31 -13.19 9.60
CA ASN A 140 -6.98 -12.84 10.10
C ASN A 140 -7.04 -11.80 11.24
N ILE A 141 -7.92 -10.80 11.13
CA ILE A 141 -8.15 -9.80 12.20
C ILE A 141 -8.58 -10.50 13.49
N ASN A 142 -9.52 -11.44 13.42
CA ASN A 142 -10.00 -12.17 14.60
C ASN A 142 -8.92 -13.07 15.20
N LEU A 143 -8.06 -13.67 14.38
CA LEU A 143 -6.91 -14.44 14.86
C LEU A 143 -5.95 -13.54 15.64
N MET A 144 -5.56 -12.39 15.08
CA MET A 144 -4.66 -11.45 15.74
C MET A 144 -5.28 -10.86 17.01
N ARG A 145 -6.58 -10.53 16.99
CA ARG A 145 -7.30 -10.03 18.15
C ARG A 145 -7.23 -10.97 19.35
N ARG A 146 -7.31 -12.27 19.12
CA ARG A 146 -7.21 -13.30 20.19
C ARG A 146 -5.80 -13.39 20.78
N ALA A 147 -4.79 -12.99 20.06
CA ALA A 147 -3.40 -12.99 20.50
C ALA A 147 -3.04 -11.72 21.31
N LEU A 148 -3.90 -10.71 21.34
CA LEU A 148 -3.67 -9.44 22.04
C LEU A 148 -4.19 -9.49 23.47
N THR A 149 -3.43 -8.87 24.38
CA THR A 149 -3.92 -8.49 25.70
C THR A 149 -4.99 -7.40 25.61
N ALA A 150 -5.80 -7.22 26.64
CA ALA A 150 -6.80 -6.16 26.69
C ALA A 150 -6.19 -4.75 26.54
N ALA A 151 -4.99 -4.52 27.08
CA ALA A 151 -4.26 -3.26 26.96
C ALA A 151 -3.80 -2.99 25.52
N GLU A 152 -3.20 -4.00 24.85
CA GLU A 152 -2.79 -3.90 23.45
C GLU A 152 -3.98 -3.70 22.53
N LEU A 153 -5.08 -4.41 22.75
CA LEU A 153 -6.31 -4.24 22.00
C LEU A 153 -6.85 -2.81 22.13
N SER A 154 -6.91 -2.28 23.35
CA SER A 154 -7.34 -0.89 23.60
C SER A 154 -6.42 0.12 22.87
N LYS A 155 -5.09 -0.10 22.91
CA LYS A 155 -4.12 0.73 22.17
C LYS A 155 -4.36 0.65 20.66
N ALA A 156 -4.55 -0.55 20.12
CA ALA A 156 -4.80 -0.76 18.68
C ALA A 156 -6.09 -0.07 18.20
N GLU A 157 -7.17 -0.19 18.96
CA GLU A 157 -8.45 0.46 18.63
C GLU A 157 -8.34 1.99 18.60
N LYS A 158 -7.54 2.58 19.50
CA LYS A 158 -7.26 4.03 19.47
C LYS A 158 -6.52 4.43 18.20
N VAL A 159 -5.51 3.66 17.76
CA VAL A 159 -4.79 3.90 16.50
C VAL A 159 -5.73 3.82 15.30
N ILE A 160 -6.59 2.79 15.26
CA ILE A 160 -7.57 2.62 14.17
C ILE A 160 -8.58 3.77 14.17
N ALA A 161 -9.04 4.21 15.34
CA ALA A 161 -9.95 5.36 15.47
C ALA A 161 -9.28 6.67 15.01
N GLN A 162 -8.03 6.90 15.39
CA GLN A 162 -7.24 8.04 14.92
C GLN A 162 -7.07 8.00 13.40
N TYR A 163 -6.73 6.84 12.82
CA TYR A 163 -6.61 6.70 11.37
C TYR A 163 -7.92 7.05 10.65
N ARG A 164 -9.08 6.65 11.17
CA ARG A 164 -10.41 7.02 10.60
C ARG A 164 -10.63 8.52 10.50
N GLN A 165 -10.03 9.29 11.41
CA GLN A 165 -10.18 10.76 11.45
C GLN A 165 -9.14 11.48 10.58
N THR A 166 -7.90 11.01 10.58
CA THR A 166 -6.76 11.71 9.98
C THR A 166 -6.29 11.11 8.65
N TYR A 167 -6.63 9.85 8.38
CA TYR A 167 -6.11 9.03 7.28
C TYR A 167 -4.58 8.90 7.30
N ARG A 168 -3.95 9.12 8.45
CA ARG A 168 -2.49 9.04 8.65
C ARG A 168 -2.16 7.97 9.69
N MET A 169 -1.08 7.23 9.42
CA MET A 169 -0.52 6.28 10.38
C MET A 169 0.35 7.00 11.41
N PRO A 170 0.36 6.54 12.68
CA PRO A 170 1.38 6.97 13.63
C PRO A 170 2.78 6.52 13.18
N ARG A 171 3.82 7.29 13.54
CA ARG A 171 5.22 7.04 13.14
C ARG A 171 5.72 5.63 13.48
N GLU A 172 5.25 5.02 14.56
CA GLU A 172 5.59 3.64 14.94
C GLU A 172 5.22 2.58 13.89
N PHE A 173 4.37 2.95 12.91
CA PHE A 173 3.95 2.09 11.80
C PHE A 173 4.64 2.44 10.47
N GLU A 174 5.43 3.50 10.42
CA GLU A 174 6.13 3.94 9.21
C GLU A 174 7.48 3.24 9.01
N ILE A 175 7.95 2.52 10.03
CA ILE A 175 9.20 1.76 10.03
C ILE A 175 8.95 0.28 10.34
N LEU A 176 9.75 -0.60 9.73
CA LEU A 176 9.71 -2.05 9.96
C LEU A 176 10.29 -2.45 11.32
#